data_9a44a9ece1d5167e49abfab905a685d9
#
_entry.id   9a44a9ece1d5167e49abfab905a685d9
#
_cell.length_a   1.000
_cell.length_b   1.000
_cell.length_c   1.000
_cell.angle_alpha   90.00
_cell.angle_beta   90.00
_cell.angle_gamma   90.00
#
_symmetry.space_group_name_H-M   'P 1'
#
loop_
_entity.id
_entity.type
_entity.pdbx_description
1 polymer ?
#
loop_
_entity_poly.entity_id
_entity_poly.type
_entity_poly.pdbx_seq_one_letter_code
_entity_poly.pdbx_strand_id
1 'polypeptide(L)'
;GIDKGDYAVFKGIPYAKSPTGDLRFRPPQETEAWEGVRKAQEFSPKCTQRAKSSSFYEKEFYSEPQYQVPMSEDCLYLNIWTPAPSSIAPPLYPVAVWIHGGAFSSGYSSAISFDGEAYCKRGVLLVTINYRLGMWGFLTLPELAEENGDGTCGNVGLLDQIAAIRWVRENIAAFGGDPENITVFGQSAGSMSISV
;
A
#
# COMPACT_ATOMS: atom_id res chain seq x y z
N GLY A 1 -6.29 9.60 11.64
CA GLY A 1 -6.94 9.77 10.33
C GLY A 1 -7.58 11.14 10.18
N ILE A 2 -8.23 11.36 9.07
CA ILE A 2 -8.96 12.58 8.72
C ILE A 2 -10.42 12.21 8.54
N ASP A 3 -11.30 12.86 9.30
CA ASP A 3 -12.75 12.76 9.14
C ASP A 3 -13.20 13.69 8.00
N LYS A 4 -13.99 13.15 7.08
CA LYS A 4 -14.56 13.84 5.91
C LYS A 4 -16.10 13.94 5.98
N GLY A 5 -16.70 13.57 7.13
CA GLY A 5 -18.14 13.52 7.36
C GLY A 5 -18.73 12.18 6.91
N ASP A 6 -18.87 11.96 5.62
CA ASP A 6 -19.43 10.71 5.05
C ASP A 6 -18.45 9.53 5.03
N TYR A 7 -17.17 9.78 5.22
CA TYR A 7 -16.10 8.79 5.27
C TYR A 7 -14.91 9.30 6.09
N ALA A 8 -14.01 8.41 6.46
CA ALA A 8 -12.73 8.76 7.04
C ALA A 8 -11.59 8.21 6.18
N VAL A 9 -10.44 8.91 6.20
CA VAL A 9 -9.23 8.46 5.51
C VAL A 9 -8.05 8.36 6.47
N PHE A 10 -7.34 7.25 6.42
CA PHE A 10 -6.11 6.99 7.15
C PHE A 10 -4.99 6.81 6.14
N LYS A 11 -3.97 7.65 6.23
CA LYS A 11 -2.86 7.72 5.27
C LYS A 11 -1.56 7.29 5.93
N GLY A 12 -0.69 6.61 5.18
CA GLY A 12 0.66 6.29 5.61
C GLY A 12 0.72 5.37 6.83
N ILE A 13 -0.07 4.28 6.82
CA ILE A 13 -0.01 3.24 7.85
C ILE A 13 1.05 2.22 7.44
N PRO A 14 2.11 1.97 8.25
CA PRO A 14 3.10 0.94 7.93
C PRO A 14 2.48 -0.46 8.10
N TYR A 15 2.68 -1.31 7.11
CA TYR A 15 2.27 -2.72 7.19
C TYR A 15 3.46 -3.66 7.37
N ALA A 16 4.68 -3.15 7.20
CA ALA A 16 5.93 -3.87 7.44
C ALA A 16 7.00 -2.92 8.00
N LYS A 17 8.08 -3.48 8.57
CA LYS A 17 9.27 -2.70 8.94
C LYS A 17 9.86 -2.02 7.72
N SER A 18 10.51 -0.87 7.93
CA SER A 18 11.23 -0.16 6.88
C SER A 18 12.30 -1.07 6.25
N PRO A 19 12.25 -1.32 4.92
CA PRO A 19 13.18 -2.22 4.23
C PRO A 19 14.51 -1.53 3.90
N THR A 20 15.14 -0.93 4.91
CA THR A 20 16.40 -0.19 4.80
C THR A 20 17.55 -0.90 5.50
N GLY A 21 18.79 -0.52 5.18
CA GLY A 21 19.96 -1.11 5.81
C GLY A 21 20.01 -2.62 5.61
N ASP A 22 20.09 -3.37 6.70
CA ASP A 22 20.18 -4.84 6.71
C ASP A 22 18.89 -5.53 6.23
N LEU A 23 17.77 -4.81 6.15
CA LEU A 23 16.50 -5.33 5.63
C LEU A 23 16.31 -5.06 4.12
N ARG A 24 17.23 -4.33 3.48
CA ARG A 24 17.21 -4.12 2.04
C ARG A 24 17.32 -5.46 1.30
N PHE A 25 16.51 -5.66 0.26
CA PHE A 25 16.41 -6.88 -0.53
C PHE A 25 15.94 -8.14 0.22
N ARG A 26 15.57 -8.02 1.49
CA ARG A 26 15.04 -9.13 2.28
C ARG A 26 13.51 -9.16 2.25
N PRO A 27 12.90 -10.32 2.52
CA PRO A 27 11.45 -10.41 2.75
C PRO A 27 10.97 -9.36 3.76
N PRO A 28 9.75 -8.82 3.58
CA PRO A 28 9.19 -7.87 4.53
C PRO A 28 9.02 -8.51 5.90
N GLN A 29 9.29 -7.75 6.96
CA GLN A 29 9.13 -8.18 8.34
C GLN A 29 7.97 -7.44 8.98
N GLU A 30 7.27 -8.10 9.90
CA GLU A 30 6.17 -7.51 10.64
C GLU A 30 6.61 -6.23 11.36
N THR A 31 5.73 -5.23 11.33
CA THR A 31 5.98 -3.99 12.06
C THR A 31 5.88 -4.23 13.57
N GLU A 32 6.63 -3.46 14.34
CA GLU A 32 6.43 -3.42 15.78
C GLU A 32 5.16 -2.62 16.11
N ALA A 33 4.45 -3.06 17.16
CA ALA A 33 3.34 -2.28 17.67
C ALA A 33 3.86 -0.90 18.15
N TRP A 34 3.14 0.15 17.81
CA TRP A 34 3.47 1.48 18.29
C TRP A 34 2.66 1.82 19.56
N GLU A 35 3.26 2.60 20.42
CA GLU A 35 2.56 3.17 21.57
C GLU A 35 1.82 4.46 21.21
N GLY A 36 0.67 4.69 21.86
CA GLY A 36 -0.12 5.91 21.68
C GLY A 36 -0.88 5.99 20.36
N VAL A 37 -1.13 7.21 19.90
CA VAL A 37 -1.96 7.50 18.72
C VAL A 37 -1.10 7.93 17.53
N ARG A 38 -1.15 7.17 16.44
CA ARG A 38 -0.58 7.56 15.15
C ARG A 38 -1.56 8.48 14.40
N LYS A 39 -1.13 9.65 13.96
CA LYS A 39 -2.01 10.63 13.30
C LYS A 39 -2.59 10.14 11.98
N ALA A 40 -1.85 9.39 11.18
CA ALA A 40 -2.25 8.81 9.88
C ALA A 40 -2.99 9.83 8.96
N GLN A 41 -2.42 11.02 8.80
CA GLN A 41 -3.03 12.14 8.07
C GLN A 41 -2.29 12.50 6.78
N GLU A 42 -1.06 12.01 6.61
CA GLU A 42 -0.20 12.31 5.47
C GLU A 42 0.16 11.03 4.72
N PHE A 43 0.21 11.10 3.39
CA PHE A 43 0.69 10.00 2.59
C PHE A 43 2.17 9.73 2.87
N SER A 44 2.54 8.45 2.84
CA SER A 44 3.93 8.04 2.93
C SER A 44 4.71 8.39 1.66
N PRO A 45 6.04 8.36 1.70
CA PRO A 45 6.84 8.33 0.49
C PRO A 45 6.43 7.19 -0.44
N LYS A 46 6.58 7.40 -1.74
CA LYS A 46 6.50 6.32 -2.74
C LYS A 46 7.80 5.53 -2.74
N CYS A 47 7.73 4.25 -3.11
CA CYS A 47 8.90 3.40 -3.18
C CYS A 47 9.90 3.91 -4.21
N THR A 48 11.19 3.74 -3.92
CA THR A 48 12.28 4.13 -4.81
C THR A 48 12.08 3.53 -6.20
N GLN A 49 12.13 4.39 -7.20
CA GLN A 49 11.87 4.07 -8.59
C GLN A 49 12.61 5.05 -9.50
N ARG A 50 12.73 4.74 -10.79
CA ARG A 50 13.34 5.67 -11.74
C ARG A 50 12.53 6.98 -11.77
N ALA A 51 13.20 8.10 -11.55
CA ALA A 51 12.58 9.40 -11.75
C ALA A 51 12.13 9.52 -13.21
N LYS A 52 10.83 9.64 -13.45
CA LYS A 52 10.33 10.04 -14.76
C LYS A 52 10.58 11.55 -14.88
N SER A 53 11.13 11.99 -16.00
CA SER A 53 11.00 13.39 -16.38
C SER A 53 9.51 13.73 -16.35
N SER A 54 9.14 14.83 -15.67
CA SER A 54 7.74 15.23 -15.41
C SER A 54 6.80 14.81 -16.54
N SER A 55 5.97 13.80 -16.27
CA SER A 55 5.01 13.33 -17.25
C SER A 55 3.90 14.37 -17.39
N PHE A 56 3.24 14.41 -18.55
CA PHE A 56 2.03 15.21 -18.75
C PHE A 56 1.05 15.02 -17.59
N TYR A 57 0.84 13.77 -17.14
CA TYR A 57 -0.05 13.45 -16.03
C TYR A 57 0.36 14.09 -14.70
N GLU A 58 1.65 14.14 -14.38
CA GLU A 58 2.13 14.76 -13.14
C GLU A 58 1.92 16.27 -13.13
N LYS A 59 2.02 16.90 -14.30
CA LYS A 59 1.83 18.35 -14.44
C LYS A 59 0.36 18.76 -14.45
N GLU A 60 -0.48 17.99 -15.16
CA GLU A 60 -1.84 18.41 -15.46
C GLU A 60 -2.87 17.84 -14.47
N PHE A 61 -2.61 16.64 -13.91
CA PHE A 61 -3.58 15.95 -13.05
C PHE A 61 -3.11 15.77 -11.60
N TYR A 62 -1.79 15.78 -11.33
CA TYR A 62 -1.24 15.54 -10.00
C TYR A 62 -0.47 16.74 -9.46
N SER A 63 -0.89 17.95 -9.87
CA SER A 63 -0.22 19.18 -9.51
C SER A 63 -0.37 19.55 -8.03
N GLU A 64 -1.37 19.01 -7.33
CA GLU A 64 -1.57 19.30 -5.91
C GLU A 64 -0.42 18.73 -5.06
N PRO A 65 0.19 19.53 -4.16
CA PRO A 65 1.35 19.13 -3.37
C PRO A 65 1.17 17.83 -2.57
N GLN A 66 -0.05 17.53 -2.09
CA GLN A 66 -0.33 16.32 -1.30
C GLN A 66 -0.13 15.02 -2.08
N TYR A 67 -0.16 15.05 -3.43
CA TYR A 67 0.07 13.88 -4.29
C TYR A 67 1.51 13.81 -4.80
N GLN A 68 2.31 14.85 -4.55
CA GLN A 68 3.73 14.90 -4.92
C GLN A 68 4.63 14.38 -3.80
N VAL A 69 4.42 13.12 -3.42
CA VAL A 69 5.17 12.50 -2.33
C VAL A 69 6.62 12.20 -2.75
N PRO A 70 7.59 12.35 -1.83
CA PRO A 70 8.99 12.01 -2.10
C PRO A 70 9.16 10.51 -2.34
N MET A 71 10.33 10.13 -2.85
CA MET A 71 10.75 8.74 -2.93
C MET A 71 11.57 8.35 -1.71
N SER A 72 11.38 7.12 -1.23
CA SER A 72 12.18 6.55 -0.15
C SER A 72 12.24 5.02 -0.29
N GLU A 73 13.26 4.39 0.27
CA GLU A 73 13.24 2.95 0.52
C GLU A 73 12.28 2.61 1.66
N ASP A 74 12.12 3.51 2.65
CA ASP A 74 11.08 3.41 3.67
C ASP A 74 9.72 3.76 3.05
N CYS A 75 9.07 2.74 2.47
CA CYS A 75 7.89 2.94 1.64
C CYS A 75 6.79 1.88 1.81
N LEU A 76 6.95 0.91 2.72
CA LEU A 76 6.00 -0.19 2.92
C LEU A 76 4.80 0.26 3.75
N TYR A 77 3.95 1.07 3.14
CA TYR A 77 2.80 1.71 3.74
C TYR A 77 1.54 1.48 2.91
N LEU A 78 0.40 1.57 3.59
CA LEU A 78 -0.92 1.52 2.97
C LEU A 78 -1.77 2.72 3.39
N ASN A 79 -2.87 2.94 2.68
CA ASN A 79 -3.86 3.95 2.99
C ASN A 79 -5.23 3.28 3.04
N ILE A 80 -6.14 3.78 3.89
CA ILE A 80 -7.48 3.24 4.09
C ILE A 80 -8.50 4.36 3.97
N TRP A 81 -9.51 4.17 3.13
CA TRP A 81 -10.73 4.96 3.09
C TRP A 81 -11.87 4.09 3.61
N THR A 82 -12.54 4.52 4.65
CA THR A 82 -13.64 3.77 5.26
C THR A 82 -14.90 4.62 5.31
N PRO A 83 -16.08 4.07 4.94
CA PRO A 83 -17.33 4.78 5.13
C PRO A 83 -17.53 5.19 6.59
N ALA A 84 -18.22 6.31 6.82
CA ALA A 84 -18.57 6.71 8.17
C ALA A 84 -19.42 5.64 8.87
N PRO A 85 -19.27 5.43 10.19
CA PRO A 85 -20.11 4.50 10.92
C PRO A 85 -21.58 4.88 10.77
N SER A 86 -22.42 3.94 10.34
CA SER A 86 -23.85 4.12 10.34
C SER A 86 -24.38 4.04 11.76
N SER A 87 -25.34 4.88 12.13
CA SER A 87 -26.03 4.85 13.43
C SER A 87 -26.89 3.59 13.64
N ILE A 88 -27.14 2.84 12.58
CA ILE A 88 -27.84 1.56 12.59
C ILE A 88 -26.76 0.47 12.52
N ALA A 89 -26.35 -0.08 13.65
CA ALA A 89 -25.33 -1.11 13.87
C ALA A 89 -24.58 -1.52 12.59
N PRO A 90 -23.35 -1.05 12.38
CA PRO A 90 -22.71 -1.18 11.09
C PRO A 90 -22.48 -2.66 10.78
N PRO A 91 -22.99 -3.17 9.66
CA PRO A 91 -22.33 -4.33 9.07
C PRO A 91 -20.89 -3.90 8.80
N LEU A 92 -19.94 -4.79 9.03
CA LEU A 92 -18.58 -4.58 8.52
C LEU A 92 -18.66 -4.37 7.00
N TYR A 93 -17.90 -3.41 6.48
CA TYR A 93 -17.93 -3.09 5.07
C TYR A 93 -17.08 -4.07 4.26
N PRO A 94 -17.50 -4.49 3.06
CA PRO A 94 -16.63 -5.22 2.16
C PRO A 94 -15.37 -4.39 1.86
N VAL A 95 -14.24 -5.08 1.77
CA VAL A 95 -12.91 -4.47 1.62
C VAL A 95 -12.40 -4.70 0.20
N ALA A 96 -11.99 -3.63 -0.47
CA ALA A 96 -11.31 -3.67 -1.75
C ALA A 96 -9.84 -3.26 -1.56
N VAL A 97 -8.89 -4.13 -1.90
CA VAL A 97 -7.45 -3.86 -1.82
C VAL A 97 -6.91 -3.60 -3.22
N TRP A 98 -6.44 -2.40 -3.46
CA TRP A 98 -5.86 -1.97 -4.73
C TRP A 98 -4.36 -2.19 -4.79
N ILE A 99 -3.90 -2.87 -5.84
CA ILE A 99 -2.48 -3.02 -6.20
C ILE A 99 -2.21 -2.23 -7.48
N HIS A 100 -1.37 -1.21 -7.40
CA HIS A 100 -1.06 -0.36 -8.55
C HIS A 100 -0.21 -1.08 -9.60
N GLY A 101 -0.33 -0.64 -10.85
CA GLY A 101 0.53 -1.09 -11.95
C GLY A 101 1.83 -0.29 -12.05
N GLY A 102 2.43 -0.29 -13.23
CA GLY A 102 3.67 0.41 -13.54
C GLY A 102 4.83 -0.53 -13.87
N ALA A 103 4.54 -1.69 -14.46
CA ALA A 103 5.52 -2.68 -14.94
C ALA A 103 6.54 -3.09 -13.86
N PHE A 104 6.11 -3.20 -12.60
CA PHE A 104 6.96 -3.49 -11.43
C PHE A 104 8.13 -2.52 -11.23
N SER A 105 8.17 -1.41 -11.95
CA SER A 105 9.28 -0.45 -11.96
C SER A 105 8.89 0.96 -11.54
N SER A 106 7.60 1.26 -11.50
CA SER A 106 7.05 2.58 -11.11
C SER A 106 5.64 2.46 -10.55
N GLY A 107 5.11 3.55 -10.00
CA GLY A 107 3.78 3.60 -9.41
C GLY A 107 3.81 3.85 -7.91
N TYR A 108 2.67 4.16 -7.33
CA TYR A 108 2.52 4.41 -5.90
C TYR A 108 1.04 4.42 -5.51
N SER A 109 0.76 4.16 -4.24
CA SER A 109 -0.59 3.99 -3.69
C SER A 109 -1.37 5.29 -3.52
N SER A 110 -0.71 6.43 -3.47
CA SER A 110 -1.31 7.74 -3.18
C SER A 110 -1.62 8.58 -4.42
N ALA A 111 -1.63 7.99 -5.62
CA ALA A 111 -2.05 8.70 -6.82
C ALA A 111 -3.53 9.10 -6.73
N ILE A 112 -3.86 10.32 -7.17
CA ILE A 112 -5.23 10.88 -7.06
C ILE A 112 -6.30 10.00 -7.71
N SER A 113 -5.93 9.26 -8.76
CA SER A 113 -6.84 8.32 -9.45
C SER A 113 -7.27 7.13 -8.56
N PHE A 114 -6.66 6.96 -7.39
CA PHE A 114 -6.96 5.89 -6.44
C PHE A 114 -7.60 6.41 -5.15
N ASP A 115 -8.17 7.62 -5.17
CA ASP A 115 -8.93 8.16 -4.06
C ASP A 115 -10.17 7.31 -3.78
N GLY A 116 -10.40 6.99 -2.51
CA GLY A 116 -11.43 6.04 -2.09
C GLY A 116 -12.82 6.63 -1.83
N GLU A 117 -13.02 7.93 -1.99
CA GLU A 117 -14.33 8.57 -1.70
C GLU A 117 -15.49 7.90 -2.43
N ALA A 118 -15.31 7.61 -3.72
CA ALA A 118 -16.36 6.99 -4.54
C ALA A 118 -16.68 5.54 -4.10
N TYR A 119 -15.72 4.82 -3.54
CA TYR A 119 -15.91 3.50 -2.93
C TYR A 119 -16.68 3.62 -1.64
N CYS A 120 -16.28 4.54 -0.75
CA CYS A 120 -16.97 4.78 0.51
C CYS A 120 -18.44 5.13 0.32
N LYS A 121 -18.76 5.99 -0.64
CA LYS A 121 -20.15 6.34 -1.00
C LYS A 121 -20.99 5.15 -1.47
N ARG A 122 -20.35 4.03 -1.83
CA ARG A 122 -21.00 2.77 -2.21
C ARG A 122 -20.95 1.71 -1.13
N GLY A 123 -20.51 2.07 0.08
CA GLY A 123 -20.41 1.14 1.20
C GLY A 123 -19.26 0.15 1.05
N VAL A 124 -18.18 0.51 0.37
CA VAL A 124 -16.97 -0.31 0.22
C VAL A 124 -15.79 0.42 0.86
N LEU A 125 -15.05 -0.29 1.69
CA LEU A 125 -13.79 0.20 2.25
C LEU A 125 -12.67 -0.05 1.23
N LEU A 126 -11.91 0.99 0.88
CA LEU A 126 -10.78 0.89 -0.03
C LEU A 126 -9.46 0.92 0.74
N VAL A 127 -8.57 0.00 0.39
CA VAL A 127 -7.16 0.01 0.81
C VAL A 127 -6.28 0.14 -0.43
N THR A 128 -5.28 1.02 -0.39
CA THR A 128 -4.25 1.12 -1.44
C THR A 128 -2.88 0.85 -0.82
N ILE A 129 -2.05 0.07 -1.48
CA ILE A 129 -0.76 -0.36 -0.95
C ILE A 129 0.41 0.10 -1.83
N ASN A 130 1.53 0.47 -1.20
CA ASN A 130 2.84 0.50 -1.85
C ASN A 130 3.49 -0.87 -1.77
N TYR A 131 4.41 -1.17 -2.69
CA TYR A 131 5.30 -2.33 -2.67
C TYR A 131 6.62 -1.98 -3.35
N ARG A 132 7.72 -2.63 -3.00
CA ARG A 132 9.04 -2.37 -3.59
C ARG A 132 9.05 -2.65 -5.08
N LEU A 133 9.76 -1.81 -5.81
CA LEU A 133 9.78 -1.74 -7.27
C LEU A 133 11.20 -1.90 -7.83
N GLY A 134 11.28 -2.25 -9.12
CA GLY A 134 12.55 -2.35 -9.84
C GLY A 134 13.54 -3.25 -9.12
N MET A 135 14.80 -2.83 -9.03
CA MET A 135 15.82 -3.64 -8.37
C MET A 135 15.56 -3.83 -6.86
N TRP A 136 14.94 -2.88 -6.18
CA TRP A 136 14.65 -3.01 -4.74
C TRP A 136 13.62 -4.10 -4.42
N GLY A 137 12.73 -4.40 -5.37
CA GLY A 137 11.68 -5.41 -5.21
C GLY A 137 11.96 -6.73 -5.94
N PHE A 138 12.84 -6.72 -6.97
CA PHE A 138 12.91 -7.84 -7.92
C PHE A 138 14.35 -8.21 -8.31
N LEU A 139 15.37 -7.72 -7.59
CA LEU A 139 16.75 -8.11 -7.83
C LEU A 139 16.97 -9.58 -7.45
N THR A 140 17.57 -10.34 -8.36
CA THR A 140 17.89 -11.75 -8.17
C THR A 140 19.41 -11.93 -8.36
N LEU A 141 20.10 -12.26 -7.25
CA LEU A 141 21.53 -12.52 -7.22
C LEU A 141 21.80 -13.75 -6.36
N PRO A 142 22.77 -14.61 -6.72
CA PRO A 142 23.17 -15.76 -5.90
C PRO A 142 23.52 -15.38 -4.46
N GLU A 143 24.21 -14.27 -4.27
CA GLU A 143 24.61 -13.77 -2.94
C GLU A 143 23.41 -13.46 -2.06
N LEU A 144 22.33 -12.93 -2.62
CA LEU A 144 21.09 -12.69 -1.87
C LEU A 144 20.37 -14.00 -1.48
N ALA A 145 20.46 -15.02 -2.33
CA ALA A 145 19.94 -16.34 -2.02
C ALA A 145 20.71 -17.01 -0.88
N GLU A 146 22.03 -16.87 -0.85
CA GLU A 146 22.88 -17.35 0.25
C GLU A 146 22.58 -16.60 1.55
N GLU A 147 22.43 -15.28 1.52
CA GLU A 147 22.08 -14.46 2.67
C GLU A 147 20.70 -14.80 3.27
N ASN A 148 19.73 -15.17 2.48
CA ASN A 148 18.40 -15.55 2.96
C ASN A 148 18.39 -16.94 3.64
N GLY A 149 19.40 -17.75 3.38
CA GLY A 149 19.61 -19.05 4.06
C GLY A 149 18.69 -20.19 3.58
N ASP A 150 17.69 -19.89 2.76
CA ASP A 150 16.77 -20.87 2.17
C ASP A 150 16.98 -21.07 0.66
N GLY A 151 18.00 -20.42 0.10
CA GLY A 151 18.33 -20.48 -1.33
C GLY A 151 17.39 -19.65 -2.21
N THR A 152 16.47 -18.87 -1.64
CA THR A 152 15.54 -18.04 -2.40
C THR A 152 15.99 -16.58 -2.43
N CYS A 153 15.75 -15.90 -3.56
CA CYS A 153 15.96 -14.46 -3.70
C CYS A 153 15.02 -13.87 -4.76
N GLY A 154 14.93 -12.56 -4.79
CA GLY A 154 14.05 -11.84 -5.70
C GLY A 154 12.59 -11.87 -5.23
N ASN A 155 11.71 -11.28 -6.04
CA ASN A 155 10.26 -11.23 -5.82
C ASN A 155 9.83 -10.65 -4.45
N VAL A 156 10.74 -9.93 -3.73
CA VAL A 156 10.38 -9.34 -2.43
C VAL A 156 9.28 -8.29 -2.58
N GLY A 157 9.12 -7.69 -3.77
CA GLY A 157 7.97 -6.82 -4.08
C GLY A 157 6.63 -7.55 -4.11
N LEU A 158 6.59 -8.85 -4.47
CA LEU A 158 5.39 -9.68 -4.34
C LEU A 158 5.17 -10.07 -2.88
N LEU A 159 6.23 -10.38 -2.15
CA LEU A 159 6.13 -10.67 -0.71
C LEU A 159 5.62 -9.45 0.07
N ASP A 160 5.96 -8.23 -0.35
CA ASP A 160 5.42 -7.00 0.21
C ASP A 160 3.90 -6.92 0.04
N GLN A 161 3.40 -7.28 -1.14
CA GLN A 161 1.95 -7.32 -1.42
C GLN A 161 1.25 -8.36 -0.54
N ILE A 162 1.83 -9.55 -0.39
CA ILE A 162 1.31 -10.60 0.50
C ILE A 162 1.29 -10.11 1.95
N ALA A 163 2.36 -9.46 2.41
CA ALA A 163 2.42 -8.91 3.76
C ALA A 163 1.35 -7.83 3.98
N ALA A 164 1.13 -6.95 2.99
CA ALA A 164 0.09 -5.94 3.06
C ALA A 164 -1.32 -6.54 3.15
N ILE A 165 -1.62 -7.57 2.33
CA ILE A 165 -2.91 -8.25 2.36
C ILE A 165 -3.12 -8.98 3.70
N ARG A 166 -2.08 -9.61 4.25
CA ARG A 166 -2.11 -10.23 5.58
C ARG A 166 -2.41 -9.20 6.66
N TRP A 167 -1.68 -8.08 6.65
CA TRP A 167 -1.92 -6.98 7.56
C TRP A 167 -3.37 -6.46 7.48
N VAL A 168 -3.90 -6.32 6.27
CA VAL A 168 -5.32 -5.92 6.07
C VAL A 168 -6.25 -6.92 6.74
N ARG A 169 -6.09 -8.21 6.48
CA ARG A 169 -6.94 -9.26 7.07
C ARG A 169 -6.92 -9.23 8.61
N GLU A 170 -5.76 -8.98 9.21
CA GLU A 170 -5.58 -8.98 10.66
C GLU A 170 -6.11 -7.71 11.34
N ASN A 171 -6.12 -6.57 10.63
CA ASN A 171 -6.35 -5.26 11.25
C ASN A 171 -7.59 -4.52 10.75
N ILE A 172 -8.14 -4.88 9.60
CA ILE A 172 -9.14 -4.05 8.91
C ILE A 172 -10.47 -3.94 9.69
N ALA A 173 -10.78 -4.89 10.55
CA ALA A 173 -11.96 -4.82 11.41
C ALA A 173 -11.97 -3.59 12.33
N ALA A 174 -10.79 -3.14 12.78
CA ALA A 174 -10.66 -1.91 13.58
C ALA A 174 -10.99 -0.64 12.79
N PHE A 175 -11.03 -0.74 11.46
CA PHE A 175 -11.41 0.35 10.54
C PHE A 175 -12.84 0.16 9.98
N GLY A 176 -13.59 -0.82 10.48
CA GLY A 176 -14.95 -1.12 10.04
C GLY A 176 -15.04 -2.03 8.81
N GLY A 177 -13.93 -2.63 8.37
CA GLY A 177 -13.89 -3.57 7.25
C GLY A 177 -14.13 -5.02 7.68
N ASP A 178 -14.71 -5.81 6.79
CA ASP A 178 -14.94 -7.24 6.99
C ASP A 178 -13.70 -8.05 6.59
N PRO A 179 -12.97 -8.67 7.54
CA PRO A 179 -11.78 -9.47 7.24
C PRO A 179 -12.08 -10.76 6.46
N GLU A 180 -13.35 -11.20 6.43
CA GLU A 180 -13.78 -12.38 5.67
C GLU A 180 -14.32 -11.99 4.27
N ASN A 181 -14.42 -10.70 3.95
CA ASN A 181 -14.91 -10.20 2.67
C ASN A 181 -13.91 -9.22 2.05
N ILE A 182 -12.73 -9.72 1.68
CA ILE A 182 -11.65 -8.96 1.07
C ILE A 182 -11.51 -9.34 -0.40
N THR A 183 -11.66 -8.35 -1.29
CA THR A 183 -11.40 -8.48 -2.72
C THR A 183 -10.11 -7.74 -3.08
N VAL A 184 -9.16 -8.44 -3.68
CA VAL A 184 -7.93 -7.85 -4.22
C VAL A 184 -8.12 -7.57 -5.70
N PHE A 185 -7.77 -6.38 -6.14
CA PHE A 185 -7.85 -5.99 -7.55
C PHE A 185 -6.67 -5.09 -7.93
N GLY A 186 -6.37 -5.02 -9.21
CA GLY A 186 -5.22 -4.27 -9.69
C GLY A 186 -5.28 -4.00 -11.19
N GLN A 187 -4.35 -3.21 -11.66
CA GLN A 187 -4.21 -2.86 -13.07
C GLN A 187 -2.80 -3.20 -13.56
N SER A 188 -2.65 -3.74 -14.77
CA SER A 188 -1.34 -4.06 -15.38
C SER A 188 -0.49 -4.97 -14.47
N ALA A 189 0.70 -4.56 -14.07
CA ALA A 189 1.55 -5.32 -13.14
C ALA A 189 0.84 -5.69 -11.84
N GLY A 190 -0.04 -4.82 -11.30
CA GLY A 190 -0.86 -5.13 -10.14
C GLY A 190 -1.84 -6.29 -10.40
N SER A 191 -2.44 -6.32 -11.57
CA SER A 191 -3.30 -7.43 -12.00
C SER A 191 -2.50 -8.73 -12.22
N MET A 192 -1.29 -8.64 -12.79
CA MET A 192 -0.39 -9.79 -12.93
C MET A 192 0.00 -10.37 -11.58
N SER A 193 0.28 -9.51 -10.58
CA SER A 193 0.61 -9.93 -9.22
C SER A 193 -0.47 -10.80 -8.56
N ILE A 194 -1.73 -10.53 -8.86
CA ILE A 194 -2.86 -11.27 -8.28
C ILE A 194 -2.99 -12.68 -8.90
N SER A 195 -2.40 -12.89 -10.07
CA SER A 195 -2.52 -14.13 -10.83
C SER A 195 -1.42 -15.15 -10.52
N VAL A 196 -0.46 -14.80 -9.64
CA VAL A 196 0.67 -15.67 -9.24
C VAL A 196 0.58 -16.10 -7.73
#